data_7e691108718d508cfde9a23bd35a9bdf
#
_entry.id   7e691108718d508cfde9a23bd35a9bdf
#
_cell.length_a   1.000
_cell.length_b   1.000
_cell.length_c   1.000
_cell.angle_alpha   90.00
_cell.angle_beta   90.00
_cell.angle_gamma   90.00
#
_symmetry.space_group_name_H-M   'P 1'
#
loop_
_entity.id
_entity.type
_entity.pdbx_description
1 polymer ?
#
loop_
_entity_poly.entity_id
_entity_poly.type
_entity_poly.pdbx_seq_one_letter_code
_entity_poly.pdbx_strand_id
1 'polypeptide(L)'
;AKEKKVSRSLIPVIDRNGLEVLRQDEYLQDELNAEYLAELTPAFAHLGALGYNDKALHRYPEVEYIKHVHTHASTAKAADGAALLLLGTTEKGKSLGLQARAKIVSSAMSCVEPTLLFTGVSEAVKKVIDRAGMNQKDIELWACHEDFAVTPLKLQRDFDIADTCLNVNGGALALGNPLGASGAKLLIDLLDAMEKKNKSTGLAVMPTGNGMAVATIIEKV
;
A
#
# COMPACT_ATOMS: atom_id res chain seq x y z
N ALA A 1 -14.13 -9.46 -0.98
CA ALA A 1 -14.22 -9.66 -2.44
C ALA A 1 -15.64 -10.09 -2.85
N LYS A 2 -16.36 -10.90 -2.03
CA LYS A 2 -17.74 -11.36 -2.33
C LYS A 2 -18.77 -10.23 -2.35
N GLU A 3 -18.59 -9.16 -1.62
CA GLU A 3 -19.33 -7.92 -1.86
C GLU A 3 -18.64 -7.17 -3.00
N LYS A 4 -19.37 -6.79 -4.04
CA LYS A 4 -18.91 -5.96 -5.17
C LYS A 4 -18.36 -4.62 -4.66
N LYS A 5 -17.22 -4.64 -3.95
CA LYS A 5 -16.43 -3.45 -3.57
C LYS A 5 -15.60 -2.99 -4.77
N VAL A 6 -16.18 -3.07 -5.97
CA VAL A 6 -15.53 -2.57 -7.17
C VAL A 6 -15.37 -1.07 -6.98
N SER A 7 -14.14 -0.61 -6.95
CA SER A 7 -13.80 0.81 -6.99
C SER A 7 -14.45 1.43 -8.22
N ARG A 8 -14.97 2.65 -8.10
CA ARG A 8 -15.47 3.42 -9.25
C ARG A 8 -14.37 3.69 -10.28
N SER A 9 -13.13 3.53 -9.85
CA SER A 9 -11.93 3.74 -10.66
C SER A 9 -11.50 2.49 -11.46
N LEU A 10 -12.14 1.33 -11.27
CA LEU A 10 -11.80 0.13 -12.04
C LEU A 10 -12.38 0.24 -13.45
N ILE A 11 -11.50 0.21 -14.44
CA ILE A 11 -11.86 0.31 -15.87
C ILE A 11 -11.62 -1.05 -16.52
N PRO A 12 -12.60 -1.66 -17.19
CA PRO A 12 -12.39 -2.90 -17.92
C PRO A 12 -11.32 -2.75 -19.00
N VAL A 13 -10.50 -3.77 -19.18
CA VAL A 13 -9.52 -3.83 -20.26
C VAL A 13 -10.21 -4.29 -21.54
N ILE A 14 -10.14 -3.47 -22.57
CA ILE A 14 -10.73 -3.73 -23.87
C ILE A 14 -9.61 -3.95 -24.90
N ASP A 15 -9.73 -4.99 -25.72
CA ASP A 15 -8.78 -5.27 -26.78
C ASP A 15 -8.95 -4.31 -27.98
N ARG A 16 -8.10 -4.46 -29.00
CA ARG A 16 -8.15 -3.62 -30.21
C ARG A 16 -9.42 -3.81 -31.05
N ASN A 17 -10.14 -4.91 -30.84
CA ASN A 17 -11.39 -5.23 -31.54
C ASN A 17 -12.62 -4.78 -30.76
N GLY A 18 -12.45 -4.16 -29.59
CA GLY A 18 -13.53 -3.72 -28.73
C GLY A 18 -14.09 -4.82 -27.82
N LEU A 19 -13.42 -5.98 -27.71
CA LEU A 19 -13.82 -7.04 -26.81
C LEU A 19 -13.26 -6.80 -25.42
N GLU A 20 -14.10 -6.98 -24.41
CA GLU A 20 -13.65 -6.93 -23.01
C GLU A 20 -12.88 -8.21 -22.67
N VAL A 21 -11.59 -8.04 -22.35
CA VAL A 21 -10.68 -9.15 -22.03
C VAL A 21 -10.44 -9.33 -20.54
N LEU A 22 -10.66 -8.27 -19.74
CA LEU A 22 -10.51 -8.33 -18.29
C LEU A 22 -11.43 -7.31 -17.61
N ARG A 23 -12.18 -7.75 -16.60
CA ARG A 23 -13.12 -6.92 -15.82
C ARG A 23 -12.80 -6.87 -14.33
N GLN A 24 -12.01 -7.79 -13.83
CA GLN A 24 -11.69 -7.91 -12.42
C GLN A 24 -10.25 -8.35 -12.22
N ASP A 25 -9.70 -8.10 -11.04
CA ASP A 25 -8.36 -8.53 -10.69
C ASP A 25 -8.26 -10.07 -10.69
N GLU A 26 -7.24 -10.61 -11.36
CA GLU A 26 -7.07 -12.05 -11.59
C GLU A 26 -6.54 -12.79 -10.36
N TYR A 27 -5.89 -12.08 -9.41
CA TYR A 27 -5.27 -12.69 -8.22
C TYR A 27 -6.21 -12.86 -7.04
N LEU A 28 -7.47 -12.43 -7.16
CA LEU A 28 -8.45 -12.64 -6.10
C LEU A 28 -8.70 -14.12 -5.86
N GLN A 29 -8.44 -14.58 -4.63
CA GLN A 29 -8.67 -15.95 -4.19
C GLN A 29 -9.80 -15.98 -3.19
N ASP A 30 -10.83 -16.80 -3.46
CA ASP A 30 -12.03 -16.89 -2.63
C ASP A 30 -11.88 -17.81 -1.42
N GLU A 31 -10.87 -18.71 -1.41
CA GLU A 31 -10.76 -19.83 -0.47
C GLU A 31 -9.45 -19.83 0.35
N LEU A 32 -8.92 -18.67 0.70
CA LEU A 32 -7.79 -18.61 1.62
C LEU A 32 -8.24 -18.90 3.05
N ASN A 33 -7.62 -19.92 3.66
CA ASN A 33 -7.81 -20.25 5.07
C ASN A 33 -6.45 -20.39 5.80
N ALA A 34 -6.50 -20.42 7.13
CA ALA A 34 -5.29 -20.46 7.95
C ALA A 34 -4.50 -21.77 7.77
N GLU A 35 -5.17 -22.90 7.52
CA GLU A 35 -4.56 -24.21 7.31
C GLU A 35 -3.73 -24.20 6.04
N TYR A 36 -4.30 -23.77 4.92
CA TYR A 36 -3.57 -23.60 3.67
C TYR A 36 -2.35 -22.68 3.82
N LEU A 37 -2.51 -21.54 4.51
CA LEU A 37 -1.40 -20.60 4.71
C LEU A 37 -0.26 -21.19 5.56
N ALA A 38 -0.58 -22.05 6.53
CA ALA A 38 0.40 -22.71 7.38
C ALA A 38 1.26 -23.76 6.65
N GLU A 39 0.74 -24.35 5.57
CA GLU A 39 1.43 -25.36 4.76
C GLU A 39 2.41 -24.77 3.74
N LEU A 40 2.33 -23.44 3.50
CA LEU A 40 3.17 -22.79 2.50
C LEU A 40 4.64 -22.72 2.94
N THR A 41 5.52 -23.09 2.03
CA THR A 41 6.96 -23.00 2.23
C THR A 41 7.46 -21.55 2.11
N PRO A 42 8.53 -21.17 2.86
CA PRO A 42 9.16 -19.87 2.72
C PRO A 42 9.69 -19.62 1.31
N ALA A 43 9.28 -18.53 0.70
CA ALA A 43 9.59 -18.20 -0.69
C ALA A 43 11.04 -17.69 -0.90
N PHE A 44 11.68 -17.14 0.14
CA PHE A 44 12.96 -16.43 0.03
C PHE A 44 14.13 -17.13 0.74
N ALA A 45 13.95 -18.32 1.28
CA ALA A 45 15.01 -19.05 1.97
C ALA A 45 16.24 -19.30 1.07
N HIS A 46 16.03 -19.54 -0.23
CA HIS A 46 17.09 -19.71 -1.19
C HIS A 46 17.97 -18.46 -1.37
N LEU A 47 17.40 -17.25 -1.32
CA LEU A 47 18.16 -16.01 -1.37
C LEU A 47 19.01 -15.84 -0.11
N GLY A 48 18.47 -16.21 1.06
CA GLY A 48 19.23 -16.25 2.31
C GLY A 48 20.50 -17.09 2.17
N ALA A 49 20.36 -18.28 1.60
CA ALA A 49 21.48 -19.21 1.35
C ALA A 49 22.54 -18.69 0.36
N LEU A 50 22.19 -17.73 -0.51
CA LEU A 50 23.13 -17.05 -1.41
C LEU A 50 23.97 -15.95 -0.73
N GLY A 51 23.94 -15.86 0.62
CA GLY A 51 24.76 -14.93 1.41
C GLY A 51 24.01 -13.68 1.91
N TYR A 52 22.70 -13.56 1.62
CA TYR A 52 21.93 -12.43 2.18
C TYR A 52 21.70 -12.57 3.68
N ASN A 53 21.59 -13.80 4.21
CA ASN A 53 21.54 -14.05 5.66
C ASN A 53 22.82 -13.56 6.34
N ASP A 54 23.99 -13.91 5.80
CA ASP A 54 25.28 -13.53 6.39
C ASP A 54 25.44 -12.01 6.45
N LYS A 55 25.03 -11.29 5.40
CA LYS A 55 25.04 -9.82 5.40
C LYS A 55 24.13 -9.22 6.46
N ALA A 56 22.93 -9.78 6.64
CA ALA A 56 22.00 -9.30 7.64
C ALA A 56 22.48 -9.61 9.07
N LEU A 57 23.01 -10.82 9.32
CA LEU A 57 23.57 -11.22 10.61
C LEU A 57 24.84 -10.42 10.95
N HIS A 58 25.67 -10.09 9.96
CA HIS A 58 26.80 -9.20 10.17
C HIS A 58 26.37 -7.78 10.59
N ARG A 59 25.27 -7.31 10.06
CA ARG A 59 24.71 -5.99 10.41
C ARG A 59 24.02 -5.99 11.77
N TYR A 60 23.42 -7.11 12.16
CA TYR A 60 22.68 -7.32 13.41
C TYR A 60 23.25 -8.52 14.18
N PRO A 61 24.42 -8.36 14.81
CA PRO A 61 25.13 -9.47 15.46
C PRO A 61 24.40 -10.05 16.69
N GLU A 62 23.40 -9.35 17.21
CA GLU A 62 22.54 -9.83 18.28
C GLU A 62 21.50 -10.86 17.81
N VAL A 63 21.33 -11.01 16.48
CA VAL A 63 20.43 -12.00 15.88
C VAL A 63 21.22 -13.28 15.58
N GLU A 64 20.85 -14.38 16.21
CA GLU A 64 21.56 -15.66 16.05
C GLU A 64 21.32 -16.30 14.67
N TYR A 65 20.10 -16.21 14.16
CA TYR A 65 19.72 -16.78 12.86
C TYR A 65 18.50 -16.07 12.26
N ILE A 66 18.36 -16.18 10.94
CA ILE A 66 17.19 -15.63 10.21
C ILE A 66 16.19 -16.74 9.94
N LYS A 67 15.02 -16.65 10.57
CA LYS A 67 13.88 -17.52 10.28
C LYS A 67 13.08 -16.93 9.11
N HIS A 68 13.16 -17.60 7.95
CA HIS A 68 12.36 -17.20 6.79
C HIS A 68 10.89 -17.54 7.00
N VAL A 69 10.02 -16.54 6.97
CA VAL A 69 8.57 -16.69 7.22
C VAL A 69 7.70 -16.19 6.07
N HIS A 70 8.27 -15.40 5.15
CA HIS A 70 7.52 -14.89 4.01
C HIS A 70 7.28 -15.97 2.96
N THR A 71 6.03 -16.12 2.56
CA THR A 71 5.57 -17.06 1.54
C THR A 71 5.00 -16.31 0.35
N HIS A 72 4.64 -17.02 -0.71
CA HIS A 72 3.92 -16.43 -1.84
C HIS A 72 2.56 -15.81 -1.48
N ALA A 73 1.94 -16.23 -0.37
CA ALA A 73 0.69 -15.65 0.11
C ALA A 73 0.88 -14.39 0.94
N SER A 74 2.06 -14.19 1.54
CA SER A 74 2.40 -12.99 2.32
C SER A 74 3.22 -11.97 1.54
N THR A 75 3.33 -12.16 0.21
CA THR A 75 4.07 -11.31 -0.72
C THR A 75 3.19 -10.96 -1.91
N ALA A 76 3.13 -9.68 -2.29
CA ALA A 76 2.37 -9.27 -3.46
C ALA A 76 2.98 -9.85 -4.74
N LYS A 77 2.12 -10.36 -5.62
CA LYS A 77 2.52 -10.81 -6.95
C LYS A 77 2.70 -9.62 -7.87
N ALA A 78 3.64 -9.68 -8.81
CA ALA A 78 3.71 -8.71 -9.88
C ALA A 78 2.44 -8.78 -10.73
N ALA A 79 1.90 -7.63 -11.12
CA ALA A 79 0.71 -7.52 -11.94
C ALA A 79 0.86 -6.39 -12.96
N ASP A 80 0.16 -6.49 -14.07
CA ASP A 80 -0.01 -5.39 -15.00
C ASP A 80 -1.08 -4.44 -14.47
N GLY A 81 -0.88 -3.14 -14.67
CA GLY A 81 -1.85 -2.15 -14.23
C GLY A 81 -1.46 -0.74 -14.61
N ALA A 82 -2.46 0.13 -14.67
CA ALA A 82 -2.29 1.55 -14.91
C ALA A 82 -3.17 2.35 -13.95
N ALA A 83 -2.74 3.53 -13.56
CA ALA A 83 -3.51 4.45 -12.75
C ALA A 83 -3.23 5.88 -13.16
N LEU A 84 -4.24 6.73 -13.12
CA LEU A 84 -4.15 8.14 -13.47
C LEU A 84 -4.74 9.02 -12.37
N LEU A 85 -3.99 10.03 -11.95
CA LEU A 85 -4.41 11.09 -11.07
C LEU A 85 -4.28 12.43 -11.79
N LEU A 86 -5.33 13.25 -11.76
CA LEU A 86 -5.28 14.63 -12.22
C LEU A 86 -4.99 15.54 -11.04
N LEU A 87 -3.84 16.21 -11.07
CA LEU A 87 -3.39 17.13 -10.03
C LEU A 87 -3.30 18.55 -10.59
N GLY A 88 -3.64 19.54 -9.77
CA GLY A 88 -3.56 20.94 -10.17
C GLY A 88 -3.79 21.87 -8.99
N THR A 89 -3.63 23.18 -9.24
CA THR A 89 -4.02 24.19 -8.25
C THR A 89 -5.54 24.40 -8.25
N THR A 90 -6.05 24.89 -7.14
CA THR A 90 -7.48 25.20 -7.00
C THR A 90 -7.96 26.19 -8.08
N GLU A 91 -7.14 27.20 -8.41
CA GLU A 91 -7.44 28.22 -9.43
C GLU A 91 -7.55 27.57 -10.80
N LYS A 92 -6.60 26.66 -11.14
CA LYS A 92 -6.62 25.98 -12.44
C LYS A 92 -7.81 25.04 -12.55
N GLY A 93 -8.11 24.28 -11.50
CA GLY A 93 -9.30 23.44 -11.45
C GLY A 93 -10.58 24.22 -11.73
N LYS A 94 -10.78 25.34 -11.02
CA LYS A 94 -11.94 26.23 -11.23
C LYS A 94 -12.01 26.78 -12.63
N SER A 95 -10.87 27.22 -13.21
CA SER A 95 -10.83 27.77 -14.58
C SER A 95 -11.21 26.75 -15.66
N LEU A 96 -11.08 25.45 -15.37
CA LEU A 96 -11.43 24.33 -16.24
C LEU A 96 -12.81 23.73 -15.91
N GLY A 97 -13.55 24.28 -14.95
CA GLY A 97 -14.85 23.74 -14.52
C GLY A 97 -14.73 22.39 -13.79
N LEU A 98 -13.55 22.04 -13.29
CA LEU A 98 -13.30 20.79 -12.58
C LEU A 98 -13.60 20.94 -11.09
N GLN A 99 -14.18 19.90 -10.51
CA GLN A 99 -14.39 19.82 -9.06
C GLN A 99 -13.29 18.97 -8.44
N ALA A 100 -12.61 19.51 -7.43
CA ALA A 100 -11.63 18.76 -6.66
C ALA A 100 -12.37 17.74 -5.78
N ARG A 101 -11.88 16.51 -5.73
CA ARG A 101 -12.37 15.46 -4.81
C ARG A 101 -11.64 15.52 -3.47
N ALA A 102 -10.36 15.85 -3.50
CA ALA A 102 -9.54 16.00 -2.31
C ALA A 102 -8.44 17.04 -2.53
N LYS A 103 -7.87 17.53 -1.45
CA LYS A 103 -6.62 18.29 -1.44
C LYS A 103 -5.50 17.44 -0.84
N ILE A 104 -4.28 17.64 -1.32
CA ILE A 104 -3.07 17.11 -0.68
C ILE A 104 -2.72 18.07 0.45
N VAL A 105 -2.75 17.58 1.70
CA VAL A 105 -2.42 18.36 2.90
C VAL A 105 -0.92 18.44 3.07
N SER A 106 -0.26 17.29 3.02
CA SER A 106 1.19 17.17 3.21
C SER A 106 1.72 15.91 2.55
N SER A 107 3.00 15.91 2.22
CA SER A 107 3.74 14.73 1.81
C SER A 107 5.14 14.73 2.43
N ALA A 108 5.64 13.55 2.79
CA ALA A 108 6.97 13.38 3.35
C ALA A 108 7.62 12.08 2.89
N MET A 109 8.93 12.10 2.83
CA MET A 109 9.75 10.94 2.50
C MET A 109 10.65 10.59 3.68
N SER A 110 10.95 9.30 3.80
CA SER A 110 11.95 8.78 4.73
C SER A 110 12.95 7.92 4.01
N CYS A 111 14.13 7.82 4.61
CA CYS A 111 15.15 6.85 4.27
C CYS A 111 15.79 6.43 5.58
N VAL A 112 15.70 5.14 5.89
CA VAL A 112 16.22 4.54 7.11
C VAL A 112 17.21 3.42 6.77
N GLU A 113 17.56 2.61 7.74
CA GLU A 113 18.48 1.50 7.57
C GLU A 113 18.02 0.54 6.47
N PRO A 114 18.83 0.31 5.41
CA PRO A 114 18.38 -0.40 4.20
C PRO A 114 18.23 -1.91 4.37
N THR A 115 18.92 -2.55 5.30
CA THR A 115 18.88 -4.01 5.50
C THR A 115 17.48 -4.50 5.88
N LEU A 116 16.73 -3.70 6.64
CA LEU A 116 15.35 -4.01 7.06
C LEU A 116 14.30 -3.68 5.98
N LEU A 117 14.71 -3.20 4.83
CA LEU A 117 13.92 -2.91 3.63
C LEU A 117 12.74 -1.93 3.84
N PHE A 118 11.66 -2.36 4.52
CA PHE A 118 10.37 -1.66 4.53
C PHE A 118 10.07 -0.89 5.80
N THR A 119 11.03 -0.73 6.70
CA THR A 119 10.82 -0.05 7.99
C THR A 119 10.64 1.47 7.88
N GLY A 120 10.97 2.06 6.73
CA GLY A 120 10.79 3.48 6.46
C GLY A 120 9.35 3.99 6.57
N VAL A 121 8.35 3.12 6.47
CA VAL A 121 6.93 3.52 6.51
C VAL A 121 6.58 4.31 7.78
N SER A 122 7.03 3.84 8.96
CA SER A 122 6.72 4.49 10.24
C SER A 122 7.35 5.88 10.33
N GLU A 123 8.57 6.04 9.84
CA GLU A 123 9.25 7.35 9.84
C GLU A 123 8.64 8.33 8.81
N ALA A 124 8.23 7.84 7.63
CA ALA A 124 7.53 8.68 6.66
C ALA A 124 6.19 9.19 7.23
N VAL A 125 5.46 8.31 7.93
CA VAL A 125 4.19 8.64 8.58
C VAL A 125 4.38 9.68 9.68
N LYS A 126 5.33 9.51 10.59
CA LYS A 126 5.64 10.51 11.62
C LYS A 126 5.93 11.86 10.98
N LYS A 127 6.85 11.89 10.01
CA LYS A 127 7.24 13.13 9.33
C LYS A 127 6.07 13.82 8.61
N VAL A 128 5.17 13.10 7.98
CA VAL A 128 4.05 13.71 7.24
C VAL A 128 3.02 14.28 8.18
N ILE A 129 2.73 13.60 9.31
CA ILE A 129 1.83 14.06 10.36
C ILE A 129 2.40 15.34 11.02
N ASP A 130 3.66 15.32 11.43
CA ASP A 130 4.34 16.48 12.02
C ASP A 130 4.33 17.68 11.04
N ARG A 131 4.66 17.45 9.77
CA ARG A 131 4.67 18.50 8.75
C ARG A 131 3.29 19.08 8.49
N ALA A 132 2.24 18.26 8.62
CA ALA A 132 0.85 18.71 8.50
C ALA A 132 0.36 19.48 9.73
N GLY A 133 1.09 19.45 10.86
CA GLY A 133 0.64 19.99 12.15
C GLY A 133 -0.58 19.25 12.71
N MET A 134 -0.72 17.95 12.35
CA MET A 134 -1.84 17.11 12.73
C MET A 134 -1.44 16.14 13.85
N ASN A 135 -2.45 15.49 14.43
CA ASN A 135 -2.25 14.35 15.31
C ASN A 135 -2.63 13.05 14.57
N GLN A 136 -2.08 11.93 15.02
CA GLN A 136 -2.44 10.62 14.48
C GLN A 136 -3.97 10.37 14.49
N LYS A 137 -4.66 10.84 15.53
CA LYS A 137 -6.11 10.68 15.71
C LYS A 137 -6.95 11.43 14.67
N ASP A 138 -6.35 12.39 13.98
CA ASP A 138 -7.01 13.15 12.92
C ASP A 138 -7.07 12.35 11.61
N ILE A 139 -6.32 11.25 11.52
CA ILE A 139 -6.32 10.36 10.35
C ILE A 139 -7.41 9.29 10.53
N GLU A 140 -8.45 9.39 9.73
CA GLU A 140 -9.60 8.50 9.82
C GLU A 140 -9.46 7.20 9.03
N LEU A 141 -8.75 7.22 7.88
CA LEU A 141 -8.45 6.04 7.07
C LEU A 141 -6.98 5.99 6.69
N TRP A 142 -6.47 4.77 6.64
CA TRP A 142 -5.08 4.48 6.35
C TRP A 142 -4.98 3.55 5.15
N ALA A 143 -4.08 3.85 4.23
CA ALA A 143 -3.73 2.98 3.12
C ALA A 143 -2.21 2.74 3.15
N CYS A 144 -1.83 1.48 3.31
CA CYS A 144 -0.43 1.05 3.29
C CYS A 144 -0.23 0.10 2.12
N HIS A 145 0.76 0.38 1.27
CA HIS A 145 1.07 -0.55 0.20
C HIS A 145 1.62 -1.87 0.75
N GLU A 146 1.18 -2.97 0.17
CA GLU A 146 1.39 -4.33 0.68
C GLU A 146 2.39 -5.10 -0.19
N ASP A 147 3.65 -4.63 -0.33
CA ASP A 147 4.68 -5.46 -0.95
C ASP A 147 4.85 -6.80 -0.21
N PHE A 148 4.80 -6.72 1.12
CA PHE A 148 4.81 -7.84 2.06
C PHE A 148 3.81 -7.58 3.18
N ALA A 149 3.19 -8.64 3.69
CA ALA A 149 2.24 -8.55 4.80
C ALA A 149 2.84 -7.88 6.06
N VAL A 150 4.15 -8.01 6.28
CA VAL A 150 4.83 -7.39 7.42
C VAL A 150 4.74 -5.86 7.41
N THR A 151 4.64 -5.23 6.24
CA THR A 151 4.61 -3.76 6.12
C THR A 151 3.36 -3.14 6.74
N PRO A 152 2.13 -3.50 6.32
CA PRO A 152 0.92 -2.99 6.97
C PRO A 152 0.79 -3.46 8.43
N LEU A 153 1.23 -4.69 8.76
CA LEU A 153 1.21 -5.18 10.15
C LEU A 153 2.14 -4.38 11.07
N LYS A 154 3.33 -4.01 10.58
CA LYS A 154 4.24 -3.13 11.33
C LYS A 154 3.62 -1.75 11.52
N LEU A 155 3.10 -1.15 10.46
CA LEU A 155 2.45 0.15 10.53
C LEU A 155 1.30 0.14 11.54
N GLN A 156 0.44 -0.87 11.46
CA GLN A 156 -0.69 -1.05 12.36
C GLN A 156 -0.26 -1.12 13.83
N ARG A 157 0.79 -1.89 14.12
CA ARG A 157 1.35 -2.01 15.47
C ARG A 157 1.99 -0.72 15.96
N ASP A 158 2.76 -0.04 15.11
CA ASP A 158 3.50 1.17 15.49
C ASP A 158 2.57 2.36 15.78
N PHE A 159 1.37 2.37 15.18
CA PHE A 159 0.39 3.46 15.30
C PHE A 159 -0.95 3.00 15.91
N ASP A 160 -1.05 1.80 16.44
CA ASP A 160 -2.29 1.24 17.03
C ASP A 160 -3.53 1.47 16.13
N ILE A 161 -3.40 1.13 14.85
CA ILE A 161 -4.45 1.37 13.84
C ILE A 161 -5.46 0.22 13.91
N ALA A 162 -6.74 0.54 14.05
CA ALA A 162 -7.79 -0.46 14.01
C ALA A 162 -7.90 -1.13 12.62
N ASP A 163 -8.16 -2.44 12.58
CA ASP A 163 -8.36 -3.23 11.33
C ASP A 163 -9.39 -2.59 10.39
N THR A 164 -10.42 -1.97 10.97
CA THR A 164 -11.50 -1.32 10.23
C THR A 164 -11.09 -0.02 9.55
N CYS A 165 -9.88 0.49 9.83
CA CYS A 165 -9.34 1.75 9.30
C CYS A 165 -8.17 1.56 8.33
N LEU A 166 -7.51 0.39 8.30
CA LEU A 166 -6.36 0.11 7.43
C LEU A 166 -6.78 -0.71 6.22
N ASN A 167 -6.36 -0.29 5.02
CA ASN A 167 -6.58 -1.01 3.76
C ASN A 167 -8.00 -1.55 3.58
N VAL A 168 -8.99 -0.73 3.90
CA VAL A 168 -10.40 -1.13 4.04
C VAL A 168 -11.05 -1.71 2.78
N ASN A 169 -10.43 -1.52 1.63
CA ASN A 169 -10.84 -2.09 0.34
C ASN A 169 -9.94 -3.26 -0.10
N GLY A 170 -9.02 -3.71 0.75
CA GLY A 170 -7.96 -4.65 0.39
C GLY A 170 -6.72 -3.95 -0.17
N GLY A 171 -5.72 -4.72 -0.57
CA GLY A 171 -4.43 -4.20 -1.02
C GLY A 171 -3.71 -5.12 -2.01
N ALA A 172 -2.43 -4.87 -2.21
CA ALA A 172 -1.61 -5.53 -3.22
C ALA A 172 -1.41 -7.04 -2.99
N LEU A 173 -1.53 -7.53 -1.76
CA LEU A 173 -1.49 -8.98 -1.49
C LEU A 173 -2.60 -9.72 -2.22
N ALA A 174 -3.79 -9.13 -2.32
CA ALA A 174 -4.93 -9.71 -2.98
C ALA A 174 -5.04 -9.33 -4.46
N LEU A 175 -4.60 -8.14 -4.85
CA LEU A 175 -4.83 -7.55 -6.17
C LEU A 175 -3.60 -7.57 -7.07
N GLY A 176 -2.42 -7.83 -6.51
CA GLY A 176 -1.15 -7.69 -7.20
C GLY A 176 -0.53 -6.31 -7.11
N ASN A 177 0.75 -6.22 -7.46
CA ASN A 177 1.56 -5.00 -7.42
C ASN A 177 1.94 -4.56 -8.83
N PRO A 178 1.30 -3.53 -9.39
CA PRO A 178 1.63 -2.97 -10.70
C PRO A 178 2.79 -1.96 -10.65
N LEU A 179 3.71 -2.10 -9.69
CA LEU A 179 4.95 -1.33 -9.55
C LEU A 179 4.74 0.19 -9.67
N GLY A 180 5.10 0.78 -10.82
CA GLY A 180 5.00 2.22 -11.04
C GLY A 180 3.59 2.82 -10.90
N ALA A 181 2.54 2.04 -11.10
CA ALA A 181 1.15 2.48 -10.93
C ALA A 181 0.66 2.40 -9.47
N SER A 182 1.37 1.67 -8.58
CA SER A 182 0.91 1.34 -7.23
C SER A 182 0.64 2.56 -6.35
N GLY A 183 1.50 3.59 -6.43
CA GLY A 183 1.33 4.80 -5.63
C GLY A 183 0.06 5.58 -5.99
N ALA A 184 -0.20 5.76 -7.29
CA ALA A 184 -1.41 6.42 -7.78
C ALA A 184 -2.66 5.59 -7.44
N LYS A 185 -2.59 4.25 -7.65
CA LYS A 185 -3.67 3.33 -7.29
C LYS A 185 -4.01 3.42 -5.80
N LEU A 186 -2.99 3.42 -4.92
CA LEU A 186 -3.17 3.50 -3.47
C LEU A 186 -3.92 4.78 -3.05
N LEU A 187 -3.58 5.93 -3.66
CA LEU A 187 -4.27 7.20 -3.40
C LEU A 187 -5.71 7.20 -3.93
N ILE A 188 -5.95 6.60 -5.10
CA ILE A 188 -7.30 6.46 -5.66
C ILE A 188 -8.18 5.60 -4.76
N ASP A 189 -7.67 4.42 -4.36
CA ASP A 189 -8.39 3.48 -3.50
C ASP A 189 -8.70 4.10 -2.12
N LEU A 190 -7.77 4.87 -1.56
CA LEU A 190 -7.98 5.61 -0.32
C LEU A 190 -9.07 6.66 -0.46
N LEU A 191 -9.03 7.47 -1.52
CA LEU A 191 -10.02 8.51 -1.77
C LEU A 191 -11.42 7.92 -1.99
N ASP A 192 -11.54 6.85 -2.77
CA ASP A 192 -12.80 6.14 -2.98
C ASP A 192 -13.34 5.56 -1.65
N ALA A 193 -12.45 5.04 -0.79
CA ALA A 193 -12.82 4.56 0.53
C ALA A 193 -13.31 5.69 1.45
N MET A 194 -12.62 6.84 1.42
CA MET A 194 -13.02 8.04 2.18
C MET A 194 -14.41 8.52 1.77
N GLU A 195 -14.67 8.62 0.47
CA GLU A 195 -15.99 9.03 -0.03
C GLU A 195 -17.08 8.03 0.37
N LYS A 196 -16.84 6.73 0.16
CA LYS A 196 -17.80 5.67 0.46
C LYS A 196 -18.15 5.58 1.95
N LYS A 197 -17.16 5.78 2.81
CA LYS A 197 -17.32 5.73 4.28
C LYS A 197 -17.63 7.08 4.91
N ASN A 198 -17.77 8.13 4.09
CA ASN A 198 -17.96 9.53 4.52
C ASN A 198 -16.89 9.98 5.53
N LYS A 199 -15.62 9.71 5.19
CA LYS A 199 -14.45 10.09 5.96
C LYS A 199 -13.79 11.31 5.32
N SER A 200 -13.22 12.17 6.15
CA SER A 200 -12.65 13.45 5.71
C SER A 200 -11.16 13.37 5.47
N THR A 201 -10.42 12.58 6.25
CA THR A 201 -8.96 12.57 6.23
C THR A 201 -8.42 11.16 6.03
N GLY A 202 -7.47 11.04 5.12
CA GLY A 202 -6.79 9.78 4.84
C GLY A 202 -5.28 9.94 4.68
N LEU A 203 -4.52 8.91 5.06
CA LEU A 203 -3.08 8.83 4.88
C LEU A 203 -2.74 7.62 4.04
N ALA A 204 -2.03 7.84 2.94
CA ALA A 204 -1.43 6.80 2.13
C ALA A 204 0.07 6.72 2.42
N VAL A 205 0.62 5.52 2.62
CA VAL A 205 2.05 5.29 2.72
C VAL A 205 2.50 4.15 1.83
N MET A 206 3.56 4.40 1.08
CA MET A 206 4.15 3.43 0.16
C MET A 206 5.61 3.23 0.52
N PRO A 207 6.02 2.02 0.94
CA PRO A 207 7.42 1.67 1.07
C PRO A 207 8.05 1.49 -0.31
N THR A 208 9.35 1.66 -0.36
CA THR A 208 10.19 1.16 -1.45
C THR A 208 11.34 0.38 -0.84
N GLY A 209 12.04 -0.42 -1.62
CA GLY A 209 13.21 -1.14 -1.13
C GLY A 209 14.27 -0.19 -0.52
N ASN A 210 15.22 -0.76 0.20
CA ASN A 210 16.35 -0.03 0.80
C ASN A 210 15.96 0.99 1.88
N GLY A 211 14.92 0.72 2.66
CA GLY A 211 14.54 1.54 3.81
C GLY A 211 13.82 2.84 3.47
N MET A 212 13.45 3.05 2.22
CA MET A 212 12.75 4.26 1.81
C MET A 212 11.23 4.10 1.91
N ALA A 213 10.53 5.22 2.13
CA ALA A 213 9.08 5.30 2.02
C ALA A 213 8.62 6.72 1.71
N VAL A 214 7.42 6.84 1.13
CA VAL A 214 6.72 8.10 0.95
C VAL A 214 5.34 8.01 1.61
N ALA A 215 4.96 9.05 2.36
CA ALA A 215 3.62 9.18 2.95
C ALA A 215 2.97 10.47 2.48
N THR A 216 1.66 10.43 2.24
CA THR A 216 0.86 11.56 1.78
C THR A 216 -0.46 11.59 2.54
N ILE A 217 -0.81 12.75 3.10
CA ILE A 217 -2.12 13.01 3.72
C ILE A 217 -2.99 13.73 2.71
N ILE A 218 -4.20 13.24 2.53
CA ILE A 218 -5.24 13.87 1.72
C ILE A 218 -6.47 14.16 2.58
N GLU A 219 -7.17 15.24 2.24
CA GLU A 219 -8.41 15.65 2.87
C GLU A 219 -9.48 15.85 1.80
N LYS A 220 -10.66 15.27 2.02
CA LYS A 220 -11.81 15.42 1.13
C LYS A 220 -12.26 16.88 1.09
N VAL A 221 -12.59 17.38 -0.09
CA VAL A 221 -13.11 18.75 -0.31
C VAL A 221 -14.62 18.76 -0.40
#